data_9c7689594500d4d706b275fb4e6d9b59
#
_entry.id   9c7689594500d4d706b275fb4e6d9b59
#
_cell.length_a   1.000
_cell.length_b   1.000
_cell.length_c   1.000
_cell.angle_alpha   90.00
_cell.angle_beta   90.00
_cell.angle_gamma   90.00
#
_symmetry.space_group_name_H-M   'P 1'
#
loop_
_entity.id
_entity.type
_entity.pdbx_description
1 polymer ?
#
loop_
_entity_poly.entity_id
_entity_poly.type
_entity_poly.pdbx_seq_one_letter_code
_entity_poly.pdbx_strand_id
1 'polypeptide(L)'
;VPKMNCLPAEVDKHTAFIAEDIPRLVDPQAGSLMLFSSRRQMLDVMGQLPREWLDRVLCQDDFQKSQLLKYHKQRVDAAEGSLIFGLASFAEGVDLPGEYCTHVLIAKIPFAVPNEPIEMTLAKWVEQQGLNPFMTLTVPDAAFKLVQATGRLLRNEKDTGKITIFDERLSTQRYGRTILDSLPPYR
;
A
#
# COMPACT_ATOMS: atom_id res chain seq x y z
N VAL A 1 6.51 -9.57 -3.20
CA VAL A 1 5.36 -9.61 -4.14
C VAL A 1 4.82 -11.02 -4.13
N PRO A 2 3.56 -11.25 -3.71
CA PRO A 2 2.96 -12.57 -3.82
C PRO A 2 2.81 -12.99 -5.29
N LYS A 3 2.86 -14.30 -5.54
CA LYS A 3 2.57 -14.84 -6.87
C LYS A 3 1.06 -14.76 -7.09
N MET A 4 0.65 -13.97 -8.06
CA MET A 4 -0.76 -13.69 -8.35
C MET A 4 -1.16 -14.33 -9.68
N ASN A 5 -2.44 -14.65 -9.81
CA ASN A 5 -3.04 -15.13 -11.06
C ASN A 5 -3.95 -14.08 -11.71
N CYS A 6 -3.84 -12.83 -11.28
CA CYS A 6 -4.62 -11.70 -11.75
C CYS A 6 -3.78 -10.42 -11.80
N LEU A 7 -4.19 -9.48 -12.64
CA LEU A 7 -3.62 -8.14 -12.70
C LEU A 7 -4.50 -7.15 -11.93
N PRO A 8 -3.93 -6.03 -11.42
CA PRO A 8 -4.72 -4.98 -10.76
C PRO A 8 -5.83 -4.36 -11.63
N ALA A 9 -5.77 -4.54 -12.95
CA ALA A 9 -6.84 -4.12 -13.88
C ALA A 9 -8.07 -5.04 -13.81
N GLU A 10 -7.90 -6.30 -13.38
CA GLU A 10 -8.98 -7.25 -13.12
C GLU A 10 -9.51 -7.03 -11.70
N VAL A 11 -10.18 -5.89 -11.48
CA VAL A 11 -10.47 -5.33 -10.15
C VAL A 11 -11.10 -6.36 -9.20
N ASP A 12 -12.11 -7.09 -9.66
CA ASP A 12 -12.85 -8.04 -8.80
C ASP A 12 -11.96 -9.22 -8.37
N LYS A 13 -11.21 -9.81 -9.31
CA LYS A 13 -10.27 -10.90 -9.01
C LYS A 13 -9.14 -10.44 -8.10
N HIS A 14 -8.61 -9.26 -8.37
CA HIS A 14 -7.53 -8.68 -7.59
C HIS A 14 -7.99 -8.36 -6.15
N THR A 15 -9.21 -7.85 -6.00
CA THR A 15 -9.84 -7.58 -4.71
C THR A 15 -10.05 -8.88 -3.91
N ALA A 16 -10.59 -9.92 -4.56
CA ALA A 16 -10.78 -11.23 -3.94
C ALA A 16 -9.44 -11.86 -3.51
N PHE A 17 -8.42 -11.79 -4.38
CA PHE A 17 -7.09 -12.30 -4.06
C PHE A 17 -6.51 -11.62 -2.81
N ILE A 18 -6.60 -10.29 -2.70
CA ILE A 18 -6.12 -9.55 -1.52
C ILE A 18 -6.88 -10.01 -0.26
N ALA A 19 -8.20 -10.10 -0.34
CA ALA A 19 -9.02 -10.50 0.81
C ALA A 19 -8.71 -11.92 1.30
N GLU A 20 -8.44 -12.86 0.38
CA GLU A 20 -8.06 -14.23 0.69
C GLU A 20 -6.64 -14.35 1.27
N ASP A 21 -5.72 -13.49 0.83
CA ASP A 21 -4.32 -13.58 1.23
C ASP A 21 -3.99 -12.83 2.52
N ILE A 22 -4.76 -11.80 2.90
CA ILE A 22 -4.56 -11.08 4.17
C ILE A 22 -4.49 -12.06 5.37
N PRO A 23 -5.43 -13.00 5.55
CA PRO A 23 -5.38 -13.97 6.65
C PRO A 23 -4.17 -14.89 6.66
N ARG A 24 -3.53 -15.08 5.52
CA ARG A 24 -2.34 -15.96 5.37
C ARG A 24 -1.04 -15.21 5.60
N LEU A 25 -1.02 -13.91 5.33
CA LEU A 25 0.20 -13.11 5.29
C LEU A 25 0.40 -12.26 6.54
N VAL A 26 -0.69 -11.81 7.15
CA VAL A 26 -0.69 -10.89 8.29
C VAL A 26 -0.70 -11.66 9.59
N ASP A 27 0.19 -11.29 10.51
CA ASP A 27 0.17 -11.81 11.87
C ASP A 27 -1.07 -11.26 12.61
N PRO A 28 -1.98 -12.14 13.10
CA PRO A 28 -3.21 -11.71 13.75
C PRO A 28 -2.99 -11.05 15.11
N GLN A 29 -1.77 -11.03 15.65
CA GLN A 29 -1.43 -10.41 16.94
C GLN A 29 -0.59 -9.14 16.80
N ALA A 30 -0.08 -8.85 15.59
CA ALA A 30 0.80 -7.71 15.35
C ALA A 30 0.08 -6.48 14.79
N GLY A 31 0.78 -5.34 14.80
CA GLY A 31 0.35 -4.13 14.12
C GLY A 31 0.68 -4.16 12.64
N SER A 32 -0.29 -3.89 11.78
CA SER A 32 -0.13 -3.87 10.34
C SER A 32 -0.87 -2.70 9.68
N LEU A 33 -0.33 -2.26 8.53
CA LEU A 33 -0.88 -1.16 7.75
C LEU A 33 -1.10 -1.60 6.31
N MET A 34 -2.34 -1.54 5.83
CA MET A 34 -2.71 -1.81 4.43
C MET A 34 -3.07 -0.52 3.72
N LEU A 35 -2.37 -0.24 2.62
CA LEU A 35 -2.53 0.97 1.83
C LEU A 35 -3.18 0.68 0.48
N PHE A 36 -4.22 1.44 0.20
CA PHE A 36 -4.98 1.38 -1.05
C PHE A 36 -4.82 2.68 -1.85
N SER A 37 -4.90 2.58 -3.16
CA SER A 37 -5.00 3.73 -4.07
C SER A 37 -6.44 4.04 -4.47
N SER A 38 -7.41 3.23 -4.02
CA SER A 38 -8.83 3.35 -4.33
C SER A 38 -9.67 3.08 -3.08
N ARG A 39 -10.50 4.05 -2.69
CA ARG A 39 -11.43 3.91 -1.56
C ARG A 39 -12.44 2.78 -1.82
N ARG A 40 -12.94 2.68 -3.05
CA ARG A 40 -13.84 1.60 -3.43
C ARG A 40 -13.19 0.23 -3.20
N GLN A 41 -11.98 0.02 -3.72
CA GLN A 41 -11.28 -1.25 -3.53
C GLN A 41 -11.01 -1.55 -2.05
N MET A 42 -10.69 -0.54 -1.24
CA MET A 42 -10.51 -0.71 0.21
C MET A 42 -11.77 -1.26 0.87
N LEU A 43 -12.94 -0.69 0.55
CA LEU A 43 -14.22 -1.14 1.09
C LEU A 43 -14.63 -2.51 0.53
N ASP A 44 -14.37 -2.77 -0.75
CA ASP A 44 -14.68 -4.07 -1.40
C ASP A 44 -13.81 -5.20 -0.81
N VAL A 45 -12.53 -4.95 -0.50
CA VAL A 45 -11.67 -5.92 0.21
C VAL A 45 -12.19 -6.15 1.62
N MET A 46 -12.53 -5.08 2.35
CA MET A 46 -13.09 -5.20 3.71
C MET A 46 -14.36 -6.04 3.73
N GLY A 47 -15.25 -5.85 2.75
CA GLY A 47 -16.50 -6.61 2.62
C GLY A 47 -16.32 -8.10 2.29
N GLN A 48 -15.13 -8.51 1.83
CA GLN A 48 -14.80 -9.90 1.49
C GLN A 48 -13.92 -10.58 2.54
N LEU A 49 -13.46 -9.85 3.57
CA LEU A 49 -12.69 -10.45 4.66
C LEU A 49 -13.53 -11.40 5.51
N PRO A 50 -12.95 -12.49 6.03
CA PRO A 50 -13.58 -13.31 7.06
C PRO A 50 -13.95 -12.48 8.28
N ARG A 51 -15.07 -12.83 8.94
CA ARG A 51 -15.60 -12.06 10.07
C ARG A 51 -14.59 -11.85 11.21
N GLU A 52 -13.79 -12.86 11.49
CA GLU A 52 -12.72 -12.80 12.49
C GLU A 52 -11.62 -11.77 12.19
N TRP A 53 -11.45 -11.44 10.90
CA TRP A 53 -10.52 -10.41 10.46
C TRP A 53 -11.15 -9.02 10.45
N LEU A 54 -12.46 -8.91 10.21
CA LEU A 54 -13.17 -7.64 10.28
C LEU A 54 -13.05 -6.98 11.65
N ASP A 55 -13.06 -7.78 12.71
CA ASP A 55 -12.92 -7.29 14.09
C ASP A 55 -11.53 -6.69 14.37
N ARG A 56 -10.51 -7.04 13.55
CA ARG A 56 -9.15 -6.52 13.64
C ARG A 56 -8.91 -5.30 12.75
N VAL A 57 -9.76 -5.06 11.76
CA VAL A 57 -9.61 -3.93 10.84
C VAL A 57 -10.04 -2.63 11.51
N LEU A 58 -9.22 -1.60 11.36
CA LEU A 58 -9.55 -0.21 11.65
C LEU A 58 -9.52 0.56 10.33
N CYS A 59 -10.70 0.90 9.81
CA CYS A 59 -10.83 1.64 8.57
C CYS A 59 -10.70 3.15 8.82
N GLN A 60 -9.95 3.83 7.96
CA GLN A 60 -9.78 5.29 8.04
C GLN A 60 -11.10 6.07 7.94
N ASP A 61 -12.13 5.46 7.35
CA ASP A 61 -13.43 6.10 7.13
C ASP A 61 -14.31 6.09 8.38
N ASP A 62 -14.01 5.22 9.35
CA ASP A 62 -14.83 5.01 10.55
C ASP A 62 -14.40 5.90 11.73
N PHE A 63 -13.18 6.45 11.67
CA PHE A 63 -12.59 7.19 12.79
C PHE A 63 -11.81 8.43 12.33
N GLN A 64 -11.72 9.41 13.22
CA GLN A 64 -10.70 10.46 13.07
C GLN A 64 -9.30 9.83 13.20
N LYS A 65 -8.32 10.33 12.43
CA LYS A 65 -6.96 9.77 12.36
C LYS A 65 -6.31 9.58 13.73
N SER A 66 -6.39 10.57 14.61
CA SER A 66 -5.81 10.49 15.96
C SER A 66 -6.45 9.40 16.81
N GLN A 67 -7.76 9.24 16.69
CA GLN A 67 -8.53 8.22 17.41
C GLN A 67 -8.23 6.82 16.89
N LEU A 68 -8.15 6.66 15.56
CA LEU A 68 -7.78 5.41 14.90
C LEU A 68 -6.41 4.93 15.36
N LEU A 69 -5.40 5.83 15.34
CA LEU A 69 -4.05 5.50 15.78
C LEU A 69 -3.99 5.13 17.28
N LYS A 70 -4.80 5.79 18.10
CA LYS A 70 -4.91 5.44 19.52
C LYS A 70 -5.49 4.03 19.71
N TYR A 71 -6.58 3.70 19.03
CA TYR A 71 -7.19 2.35 19.12
C TYR A 71 -6.23 1.29 18.57
N HIS A 72 -5.54 1.57 17.47
CA HIS A 72 -4.54 0.67 16.90
C HIS A 72 -3.46 0.32 17.92
N LYS A 73 -2.85 1.33 18.56
CA LYS A 73 -1.83 1.13 19.59
C LYS A 73 -2.35 0.33 20.77
N GLN A 74 -3.54 0.66 21.28
CA GLN A 74 -4.15 -0.07 22.38
C GLN A 74 -4.37 -1.54 22.08
N ARG A 75 -4.82 -1.90 20.86
CA ARG A 75 -5.00 -3.30 20.45
C ARG A 75 -3.67 -4.05 20.32
N VAL A 76 -2.66 -3.41 19.76
CA VAL A 76 -1.32 -4.01 19.67
C VAL A 76 -0.72 -4.23 21.06
N ASP A 77 -0.83 -3.25 21.96
CA ASP A 77 -0.37 -3.37 23.35
C ASP A 77 -1.09 -4.51 24.12
N ALA A 78 -2.35 -4.78 23.77
CA ALA A 78 -3.14 -5.88 24.32
C ALA A 78 -2.90 -7.24 23.64
N ALA A 79 -2.00 -7.31 22.66
CA ALA A 79 -1.75 -8.49 21.80
C ALA A 79 -3.01 -9.01 21.05
N GLU A 80 -3.97 -8.14 20.82
CA GLU A 80 -5.20 -8.45 20.06
C GLU A 80 -4.96 -8.34 18.53
N GLY A 81 -3.87 -7.70 18.13
CA GLY A 81 -3.55 -7.37 16.75
C GLY A 81 -4.44 -6.27 16.18
N SER A 82 -3.93 -5.57 15.19
CA SER A 82 -4.68 -4.51 14.52
C SER A 82 -4.17 -4.27 13.11
N LEU A 83 -5.08 -4.22 12.17
CA LEU A 83 -4.82 -3.96 10.76
C LEU A 83 -5.50 -2.65 10.35
N ILE A 84 -4.72 -1.62 10.09
CA ILE A 84 -5.25 -0.35 9.57
C ILE A 84 -5.49 -0.48 8.07
N PHE A 85 -6.69 -0.12 7.62
CA PHE A 85 -7.03 0.11 6.22
C PHE A 85 -7.05 1.61 5.93
N GLY A 86 -6.18 2.06 5.03
CA GLY A 86 -6.09 3.47 4.66
C GLY A 86 -5.71 3.69 3.20
N LEU A 87 -5.97 4.89 2.72
CA LEU A 87 -5.46 5.36 1.44
C LEU A 87 -4.01 5.85 1.58
N ALA A 88 -3.30 5.98 0.47
CA ALA A 88 -1.94 6.49 0.46
C ALA A 88 -1.81 7.86 1.17
N SER A 89 -2.79 8.74 0.99
CA SER A 89 -2.88 10.04 1.67
C SER A 89 -3.06 9.92 3.20
N PHE A 90 -3.73 8.88 3.66
CA PHE A 90 -3.85 8.61 5.10
C PHE A 90 -2.50 8.31 5.73
N ALA A 91 -1.63 7.59 5.00
CA ALA A 91 -0.29 7.25 5.49
C ALA A 91 0.61 8.47 5.71
N GLU A 92 0.32 9.60 5.08
CA GLU A 92 1.06 10.83 5.33
C GLU A 92 0.90 11.27 6.79
N GLY A 93 2.03 11.46 7.50
CA GLY A 93 2.03 11.83 8.91
C GLY A 93 1.57 10.74 9.90
N VAL A 94 1.42 9.49 9.46
CA VAL A 94 1.25 8.35 10.36
C VAL A 94 2.58 7.97 10.97
N ASP A 95 2.62 7.84 12.29
CA ASP A 95 3.79 7.42 13.05
C ASP A 95 3.46 6.20 13.91
N LEU A 96 4.00 5.05 13.48
CA LEU A 96 3.78 3.74 14.06
C LEU A 96 5.14 3.02 14.22
N PRO A 97 5.95 3.41 15.24
CA PRO A 97 7.26 2.81 15.45
C PRO A 97 7.15 1.39 16.02
N GLY A 98 8.15 0.56 15.69
CA GLY A 98 8.32 -0.79 16.26
C GLY A 98 7.11 -1.70 16.03
N GLU A 99 6.62 -2.30 17.09
CA GLU A 99 5.54 -3.30 17.08
C GLU A 99 4.20 -2.74 16.55
N TYR A 100 4.04 -1.42 16.50
CA TYR A 100 2.81 -0.82 15.96
C TYR A 100 2.72 -0.91 14.44
N CYS A 101 3.82 -1.21 13.72
CA CYS A 101 3.77 -1.50 12.29
C CYS A 101 4.90 -2.47 11.91
N THR A 102 4.64 -3.75 12.00
CA THR A 102 5.55 -4.81 11.60
C THR A 102 5.31 -5.31 10.18
N HIS A 103 4.19 -4.92 9.57
CA HIS A 103 3.85 -5.28 8.21
C HIS A 103 3.15 -4.14 7.47
N VAL A 104 3.75 -3.71 6.37
CA VAL A 104 3.12 -2.78 5.42
C VAL A 104 2.67 -3.55 4.19
N LEU A 105 1.38 -3.47 3.89
CA LEU A 105 0.78 -4.06 2.69
C LEU A 105 0.34 -2.94 1.74
N ILE A 106 0.59 -3.13 0.46
CA ILE A 106 0.23 -2.17 -0.59
C ILE A 106 -0.58 -2.89 -1.64
N ALA A 107 -1.80 -2.42 -1.88
CA ALA A 107 -2.74 -3.09 -2.77
C ALA A 107 -2.27 -3.13 -4.22
N LYS A 108 -1.65 -2.07 -4.72
CA LYS A 108 -1.06 -1.99 -6.07
C LYS A 108 -0.06 -0.84 -6.16
N ILE A 109 0.76 -0.87 -7.21
CA ILE A 109 1.66 0.26 -7.54
C ILE A 109 0.82 1.54 -7.71
N PRO A 110 1.16 2.63 -6.99
CA PRO A 110 0.36 3.86 -6.96
C PRO A 110 0.61 4.74 -8.21
N PHE A 111 0.35 4.20 -9.41
CA PHE A 111 0.43 4.99 -10.63
C PHE A 111 -0.61 6.11 -10.61
N ALA A 112 -0.15 7.34 -10.82
CA ALA A 112 -1.04 8.47 -11.06
C ALA A 112 -1.68 8.34 -12.45
N VAL A 113 -2.98 8.63 -12.52
CA VAL A 113 -3.66 8.88 -13.79
C VAL A 113 -3.61 10.38 -14.01
N PRO A 114 -3.02 10.87 -15.11
CA PRO A 114 -2.95 12.32 -15.40
C PRO A 114 -4.36 12.89 -15.59
N ASN A 115 -4.91 13.47 -14.57
CA ASN A 115 -6.25 14.08 -14.60
C ASN A 115 -6.19 15.61 -14.57
N GLU A 116 -5.07 16.17 -14.10
CA GLU A 116 -4.89 17.61 -14.00
C GLU A 116 -4.38 18.20 -15.32
N PRO A 117 -4.87 19.39 -15.74
CA PRO A 117 -4.43 20.03 -16.97
C PRO A 117 -2.91 20.25 -17.07
N ILE A 118 -2.27 20.51 -15.92
CA ILE A 118 -0.82 20.68 -15.84
C ILE A 118 -0.11 19.36 -16.14
N GLU A 119 -0.54 18.25 -15.54
CA GLU A 119 0.03 16.92 -15.77
C GLU A 119 -0.13 16.48 -17.23
N MET A 120 -1.30 16.72 -17.81
CA MET A 120 -1.58 16.45 -19.22
C MET A 120 -0.68 17.29 -20.16
N THR A 121 -0.45 18.56 -19.82
CA THR A 121 0.43 19.45 -20.59
C THR A 121 1.87 19.00 -20.50
N LEU A 122 2.33 18.64 -19.31
CA LEU A 122 3.68 18.12 -19.09
C LEU A 122 3.90 16.80 -19.84
N ALA A 123 2.93 15.90 -19.83
CA ALA A 123 3.01 14.64 -20.57
C ALA A 123 3.14 14.90 -22.09
N LYS A 124 2.36 15.81 -22.66
CA LYS A 124 2.46 16.22 -24.07
C LYS A 124 3.83 16.83 -24.38
N TRP A 125 4.34 17.68 -23.51
CA TRP A 125 5.65 18.29 -23.69
C TRP A 125 6.77 17.22 -23.71
N VAL A 126 6.74 16.26 -22.78
CA VAL A 126 7.68 15.13 -22.74
C VAL A 126 7.61 14.30 -24.04
N GLU A 127 6.41 14.04 -24.53
CA GLU A 127 6.17 13.32 -25.78
C GLU A 127 6.75 14.06 -27.00
N GLN A 128 6.62 15.40 -27.05
CA GLN A 128 7.21 16.25 -28.08
C GLN A 128 8.76 16.20 -28.07
N GLN A 129 9.38 15.88 -26.94
CA GLN A 129 10.83 15.66 -26.84
C GLN A 129 11.25 14.24 -27.29
N GLY A 130 10.32 13.43 -27.80
CA GLY A 130 10.58 12.05 -28.21
C GLY A 130 10.74 11.05 -27.05
N LEU A 131 10.32 11.44 -25.84
CA LEU A 131 10.39 10.62 -24.62
C LEU A 131 9.03 9.98 -24.32
N ASN A 132 9.05 8.86 -23.61
CA ASN A 132 7.84 8.19 -23.17
C ASN A 132 7.35 8.80 -21.83
N PRO A 133 6.19 9.48 -21.77
CA PRO A 133 5.69 10.13 -20.56
C PRO A 133 5.47 9.16 -19.39
N PHE A 134 5.02 7.94 -19.67
CA PHE A 134 4.87 6.92 -18.64
C PHE A 134 6.19 6.60 -17.94
N MET A 135 7.25 6.35 -18.72
CA MET A 135 8.56 6.02 -18.17
C MET A 135 9.25 7.22 -17.51
N THR A 136 9.01 8.44 -18.05
CA THR A 136 9.70 9.66 -17.61
C THR A 136 9.04 10.34 -16.43
N LEU A 137 7.72 10.23 -16.30
CA LEU A 137 6.93 10.92 -15.27
C LEU A 137 6.26 9.93 -14.30
N THR A 138 5.48 8.99 -14.85
CA THR A 138 4.59 8.15 -14.04
C THR A 138 5.36 7.10 -13.23
N VAL A 139 6.38 6.47 -13.82
CA VAL A 139 7.19 5.44 -13.13
C VAL A 139 8.00 6.05 -11.98
N PRO A 140 8.73 7.18 -12.15
CA PRO A 140 9.44 7.83 -11.04
C PRO A 140 8.52 8.32 -9.92
N ASP A 141 7.35 8.88 -10.26
CA ASP A 141 6.37 9.31 -9.26
C ASP A 141 5.83 8.12 -8.45
N ALA A 142 5.51 7.01 -9.12
CA ALA A 142 5.08 5.79 -8.44
C ALA A 142 6.18 5.21 -7.54
N ALA A 143 7.44 5.23 -7.98
CA ALA A 143 8.59 4.81 -7.18
C ALA A 143 8.72 5.68 -5.92
N PHE A 144 8.63 7.00 -6.05
CA PHE A 144 8.68 7.93 -4.94
C PHE A 144 7.55 7.67 -3.91
N LYS A 145 6.32 7.49 -4.38
CA LYS A 145 5.18 7.15 -3.53
C LYS A 145 5.36 5.80 -2.81
N LEU A 146 5.95 4.81 -3.49
CA LEU A 146 6.27 3.52 -2.86
C LEU A 146 7.36 3.66 -1.79
N VAL A 147 8.41 4.44 -2.02
CA VAL A 147 9.44 4.74 -1.01
C VAL A 147 8.79 5.37 0.22
N GLN A 148 7.89 6.33 0.05
CA GLN A 148 7.18 6.95 1.16
C GLN A 148 6.28 5.96 1.92
N ALA A 149 5.56 5.10 1.19
CA ALA A 149 4.66 4.10 1.77
C ALA A 149 5.44 3.03 2.55
N THR A 150 6.51 2.48 1.96
CA THR A 150 7.35 1.45 2.59
C THR A 150 8.18 2.01 3.74
N GLY A 151 8.56 3.29 3.70
CA GLY A 151 9.23 3.99 4.80
C GLY A 151 8.37 4.14 6.06
N ARG A 152 7.09 3.73 6.02
CA ARG A 152 6.26 3.64 7.26
C ARG A 152 6.61 2.44 8.12
N LEU A 153 7.25 1.43 7.55
CA LEU A 153 7.70 0.22 8.27
C LEU A 153 8.90 0.50 9.18
N LEU A 154 9.91 1.19 8.66
CA LEU A 154 11.17 1.42 9.37
C LEU A 154 11.25 2.86 9.85
N ARG A 155 11.14 3.08 11.15
CA ARG A 155 11.25 4.39 11.81
C ARG A 155 12.54 4.53 12.60
N ASN A 156 13.08 3.41 13.08
CA ASN A 156 14.31 3.33 13.84
C ASN A 156 15.21 2.24 13.25
N GLU A 157 16.50 2.30 13.55
CA GLU A 157 17.49 1.31 13.10
C GLU A 157 17.21 -0.14 13.58
N LYS A 158 16.41 -0.27 14.64
CA LYS A 158 16.03 -1.55 15.23
C LYS A 158 14.71 -2.10 14.70
N ASP A 159 13.97 -1.29 13.94
CA ASP A 159 12.68 -1.72 13.41
C ASP A 159 12.90 -2.79 12.35
N THR A 160 12.12 -3.85 12.45
CA THR A 160 12.08 -4.95 11.48
C THR A 160 10.65 -5.21 11.07
N GLY A 161 10.48 -5.77 9.89
CA GLY A 161 9.13 -6.10 9.44
C GLY A 161 9.07 -6.54 7.99
N LYS A 162 7.87 -6.63 7.47
CA LYS A 162 7.58 -7.18 6.16
C LYS A 162 6.87 -6.15 5.29
N ILE A 163 7.21 -6.12 4.01
CA ILE A 163 6.49 -5.35 3.00
C ILE A 163 5.89 -6.33 2.00
N THR A 164 4.59 -6.22 1.78
CA THR A 164 3.88 -6.99 0.75
C THR A 164 3.23 -6.05 -0.23
N ILE A 165 3.53 -6.22 -1.52
CA ILE A 165 2.93 -5.44 -2.60
C ILE A 165 2.14 -6.40 -3.49
N PHE A 166 0.82 -6.20 -3.58
CA PHE A 166 -0.11 -7.02 -4.37
C PHE A 166 -0.16 -6.55 -5.82
N ASP A 167 1.00 -6.52 -6.47
CA ASP A 167 1.11 -6.09 -7.86
C ASP A 167 2.25 -6.83 -8.54
N GLU A 168 1.92 -7.89 -9.27
CA GLU A 168 2.89 -8.75 -9.95
C GLU A 168 3.67 -8.00 -11.04
N ARG A 169 3.16 -6.87 -11.54
CA ARG A 169 3.87 -6.03 -12.51
C ARG A 169 5.22 -5.54 -11.99
N LEU A 170 5.36 -5.47 -10.67
CA LEU A 170 6.63 -5.09 -10.03
C LEU A 170 7.76 -6.09 -10.34
N SER A 171 7.42 -7.38 -10.50
CA SER A 171 8.38 -8.45 -10.83
C SER A 171 8.39 -8.83 -12.32
N THR A 172 7.29 -8.58 -13.05
CA THR A 172 7.14 -9.04 -14.44
C THR A 172 7.41 -7.98 -15.50
N GLN A 173 7.26 -6.69 -15.15
CA GLN A 173 7.44 -5.59 -16.08
C GLN A 173 8.83 -4.95 -15.96
N ARG A 174 9.37 -4.45 -17.09
CA ARG A 174 10.69 -3.79 -17.13
C ARG A 174 10.78 -2.61 -16.15
N TYR A 175 9.73 -1.78 -16.09
CA TYR A 175 9.67 -0.65 -15.16
C TYR A 175 9.58 -1.10 -13.69
N GLY A 176 9.12 -2.30 -13.43
CA GLY A 176 9.05 -2.85 -12.08
C GLY A 176 10.42 -2.94 -11.43
N ARG A 177 11.43 -3.34 -12.17
CA ARG A 177 12.82 -3.35 -11.69
C ARG A 177 13.32 -1.95 -11.34
N THR A 178 13.03 -0.96 -12.20
CA THR A 178 13.38 0.45 -11.93
C THR A 178 12.76 0.94 -10.63
N ILE A 179 11.51 0.56 -10.36
CA ILE A 179 10.82 0.90 -9.12
C ILE A 179 11.47 0.18 -7.93
N LEU A 180 11.76 -1.12 -8.04
CA LEU A 180 12.40 -1.90 -6.98
C LEU A 180 13.80 -1.37 -6.63
N ASP A 181 14.60 -1.00 -7.64
CA ASP A 181 15.94 -0.45 -7.46
C ASP A 181 15.91 0.95 -6.78
N SER A 182 14.75 1.63 -6.79
CA SER A 182 14.54 2.91 -6.11
C SER A 182 14.17 2.76 -4.64
N LEU A 183 13.75 1.55 -4.22
CA LEU A 183 13.42 1.29 -2.82
C LEU A 183 14.69 1.15 -1.99
N PRO A 184 14.63 1.44 -0.66
CA PRO A 184 15.71 1.09 0.25
C PRO A 184 16.07 -0.40 0.13
N PRO A 185 17.32 -0.79 0.43
CA PRO A 185 17.79 -2.17 0.28
C PRO A 185 17.15 -3.09 1.34
N TYR A 186 15.87 -3.38 1.17
CA TYR A 186 15.17 -4.37 1.98
C TYR A 186 15.73 -5.78 1.70
N ARG A 187 15.91 -6.57 2.76
CA ARG A 187 16.41 -7.95 2.70
C ARG A 187 15.30 -8.96 2.85
#